data_a51a7fe0882b156607a0350c45e4d85a
#
_entry.id   a51a7fe0882b156607a0350c45e4d85a
#
_cell.length_a   1.000
_cell.length_b   1.000
_cell.length_c   1.000
_cell.angle_alpha   90.00
_cell.angle_beta   90.00
_cell.angle_gamma   90.00
#
_symmetry.space_group_name_H-M   'P 1'
#
loop_
_entity.id
_entity.type
_entity.pdbx_description
1 polymer ?
#
loop_
_entity_poly.entity_id
_entity_poly.type
_entity_poly.pdbx_seq_one_letter_code
_entity_poly.pdbx_strand_id
1 'polypeptide(L)'
;MRLLQVTVLALHAVSVVEAATKVSWTLHKSCYRKVKDTDENGKKIPEDELFDKELADAMIKSVNDAKAWAKRAASKITLSTLPGIGQITGLPTKVAIAPLVGGLENYNTAAKEIRDRFNKIAEMEGPVGSDGDTLGRFGQSRAWIDLGNSDKHFNDFIITCRPEIVTVPDPAGGPFDKPYDVVRKYHMFQPHTLEKFIEQENSEEIGGDWEKVPTPRTMAITQRDTPPTGGRKRIAESINFHPLWIKFQRSRNFGGWIEDDFTEVTKPDALEDFKSKGAAKKPPVDTRPMDGLLSKSLTANMLHEFFHLSYFGNMLDAPNAYGWMNNVKNNDRENPDLYAIIGAVIELMNRDGHLSRARAR
;
A
#
# COMPACT_ATOMS: atom_id res chain seq x y z
N MET A 1 63.23 -11.14 40.12
CA MET A 1 62.53 -11.24 38.82
C MET A 1 61.07 -11.70 39.03
N ARG A 2 60.13 -10.80 38.99
CA ARG A 2 58.69 -11.13 39.12
C ARG A 2 58.07 -11.01 37.76
N LEU A 3 57.61 -12.14 37.21
CA LEU A 3 56.80 -12.18 35.95
C LEU A 3 55.41 -11.60 36.23
N LEU A 4 55.06 -10.52 35.55
CA LEU A 4 53.71 -10.03 35.48
C LEU A 4 52.98 -10.86 34.43
N GLN A 5 52.04 -11.70 34.87
CA GLN A 5 51.05 -12.29 33.97
C GLN A 5 49.95 -11.23 33.68
N VAL A 6 49.95 -10.75 32.47
CA VAL A 6 48.84 -9.92 31.96
C VAL A 6 47.77 -10.85 31.41
N THR A 7 46.70 -11.03 32.18
CA THR A 7 45.52 -11.76 31.73
C THR A 7 44.67 -10.81 30.86
N VAL A 8 44.70 -11.01 29.56
CA VAL A 8 43.81 -10.30 28.62
C VAL A 8 42.43 -10.93 28.74
N LEU A 9 41.52 -10.28 29.44
CA LEU A 9 40.10 -10.60 29.37
C LEU A 9 39.57 -10.10 28.03
N ALA A 10 39.42 -11.00 27.05
CA ALA A 10 38.64 -10.74 25.84
C ALA A 10 37.16 -10.72 26.23
N LEU A 11 36.61 -9.54 26.46
CA LEU A 11 35.16 -9.33 26.47
C LEU A 11 34.63 -9.62 25.07
N HIS A 12 34.10 -10.81 24.88
CA HIS A 12 33.23 -11.07 23.75
C HIS A 12 31.90 -10.31 24.00
N ALA A 13 31.81 -9.10 23.47
CA ALA A 13 30.54 -8.46 23.29
C ALA A 13 29.78 -9.31 22.25
N VAL A 14 28.96 -10.23 22.72
CA VAL A 14 27.94 -10.87 21.92
C VAL A 14 26.91 -9.75 21.64
N SER A 15 27.12 -9.05 20.53
CA SER A 15 26.06 -8.26 19.96
C SER A 15 24.98 -9.27 19.58
N VAL A 16 23.95 -9.37 20.42
CA VAL A 16 22.67 -9.94 20.06
C VAL A 16 22.14 -8.98 19.00
N VAL A 17 22.45 -9.27 17.74
CA VAL A 17 21.70 -8.71 16.63
C VAL A 17 20.30 -9.27 16.82
N GLU A 18 19.42 -8.49 17.44
CA GLU A 18 18.00 -8.74 17.36
C GLU A 18 17.71 -8.87 15.86
N ALA A 19 17.49 -10.11 15.40
CA ALA A 19 17.03 -10.33 14.05
C ALA A 19 15.74 -9.51 13.92
N ALA A 20 15.81 -8.43 13.16
CA ALA A 20 14.67 -7.57 12.93
C ALA A 20 13.51 -8.48 12.50
N THR A 21 12.45 -8.50 13.31
CA THR A 21 11.28 -9.32 13.05
C THR A 21 10.74 -8.88 11.68
N LYS A 22 10.88 -9.75 10.69
CA LYS A 22 10.42 -9.46 9.35
C LYS A 22 8.89 -9.42 9.39
N VAL A 23 8.34 -8.41 8.74
CA VAL A 23 6.89 -8.22 8.62
C VAL A 23 6.32 -9.20 7.62
N SER A 24 5.27 -9.88 8.00
CA SER A 24 4.50 -10.78 7.15
C SER A 24 3.09 -10.22 6.93
N TRP A 25 2.38 -10.77 5.96
CA TRP A 25 1.02 -10.35 5.63
C TRP A 25 0.14 -11.55 5.28
N THR A 26 -1.17 -11.34 5.31
CA THR A 26 -2.15 -12.33 4.88
C THR A 26 -3.31 -11.68 4.13
N LEU A 27 -4.01 -12.47 3.33
CA LEU A 27 -5.27 -12.08 2.70
C LEU A 27 -6.46 -12.53 3.53
N HIS A 28 -7.38 -11.62 3.77
CA HIS A 28 -8.69 -11.97 4.29
C HIS A 28 -9.52 -12.72 3.23
N LYS A 29 -10.47 -13.57 3.66
CA LYS A 29 -11.36 -14.33 2.77
C LYS A 29 -12.06 -13.47 1.71
N SER A 30 -12.34 -12.19 1.99
CA SER A 30 -12.93 -11.25 1.03
C SER A 30 -12.07 -11.03 -0.23
N CYS A 31 -10.78 -11.38 -0.19
CA CYS A 31 -9.86 -11.28 -1.34
C CYS A 31 -9.71 -12.58 -2.13
N TYR A 32 -10.37 -13.66 -1.72
CA TYR A 32 -10.28 -14.94 -2.43
C TYR A 32 -11.60 -15.74 -2.40
N ARG A 33 -12.69 -15.15 -1.91
CA ARG A 33 -14.00 -15.79 -1.89
C ARG A 33 -15.05 -14.87 -2.47
N LYS A 34 -15.94 -15.42 -3.29
CA LYS A 34 -17.11 -14.72 -3.82
C LYS A 34 -18.01 -14.26 -2.68
N VAL A 35 -18.58 -13.07 -2.81
CA VAL A 35 -19.43 -12.45 -1.77
C VAL A 35 -20.74 -13.21 -1.57
N LYS A 36 -21.31 -13.75 -2.67
CA LYS A 36 -22.56 -14.52 -2.62
C LYS A 36 -22.25 -15.99 -2.52
N ASP A 37 -22.85 -16.66 -1.58
CA ASP A 37 -22.79 -18.11 -1.37
C ASP A 37 -23.97 -18.87 -2.02
N THR A 38 -24.85 -18.13 -2.70
CA THR A 38 -25.97 -18.65 -3.47
C THR A 38 -25.93 -18.17 -4.91
N ASP A 39 -26.36 -19.03 -5.85
CA ASP A 39 -26.53 -18.69 -7.25
C ASP A 39 -27.77 -17.78 -7.47
N GLU A 40 -28.03 -17.43 -8.72
CA GLU A 40 -29.18 -16.59 -9.12
C GLU A 40 -30.55 -17.22 -8.80
N ASN A 41 -30.58 -18.54 -8.59
CA ASN A 41 -31.79 -19.29 -8.23
C ASN A 41 -31.91 -19.51 -6.72
N GLY A 42 -31.00 -18.93 -5.92
CA GLY A 42 -30.95 -19.08 -4.46
C GLY A 42 -30.37 -20.41 -3.98
N LYS A 43 -29.81 -21.25 -4.86
CA LYS A 43 -29.16 -22.50 -4.49
C LYS A 43 -27.76 -22.23 -3.96
N LYS A 44 -27.40 -22.90 -2.89
CA LYS A 44 -26.06 -22.78 -2.30
C LYS A 44 -24.98 -23.22 -3.28
N ILE A 45 -24.01 -22.32 -3.51
CA ILE A 45 -22.84 -22.60 -4.35
C ILE A 45 -21.90 -23.53 -3.59
N PRO A 46 -21.35 -24.58 -4.24
CA PRO A 46 -20.32 -25.44 -3.64
C PRO A 46 -19.11 -24.62 -3.16
N GLU A 47 -18.47 -25.06 -2.09
CA GLU A 47 -17.38 -24.32 -1.44
C GLU A 47 -16.18 -24.08 -2.37
N ASP A 48 -15.86 -25.05 -3.23
CA ASP A 48 -14.81 -24.98 -4.25
C ASP A 48 -15.11 -23.96 -5.36
N GLU A 49 -16.40 -23.78 -5.70
CA GLU A 49 -16.84 -22.79 -6.67
C GLU A 49 -16.91 -21.37 -6.09
N LEU A 50 -16.91 -21.23 -4.75
CA LEU A 50 -16.86 -19.93 -4.08
C LEU A 50 -15.47 -19.30 -4.14
N PHE A 51 -14.45 -20.07 -4.53
CA PHE A 51 -13.10 -19.60 -4.60
C PHE A 51 -12.88 -18.62 -5.76
N ASP A 52 -12.40 -17.42 -5.46
CA ASP A 52 -12.06 -16.37 -6.43
C ASP A 52 -10.56 -16.32 -6.66
N LYS A 53 -10.07 -17.28 -7.46
CA LYS A 53 -8.64 -17.40 -7.74
C LYS A 53 -8.06 -16.17 -8.43
N GLU A 54 -8.81 -15.55 -9.33
CA GLU A 54 -8.36 -14.39 -10.09
C GLU A 54 -8.06 -13.21 -9.15
N LEU A 55 -8.97 -12.91 -8.23
CA LEU A 55 -8.77 -11.83 -7.26
C LEU A 55 -7.61 -12.14 -6.31
N ALA A 56 -7.54 -13.37 -5.83
CA ALA A 56 -6.46 -13.81 -4.96
C ALA A 56 -5.07 -13.64 -5.61
N ASP A 57 -4.92 -14.15 -6.83
CA ASP A 57 -3.68 -14.06 -7.59
C ASP A 57 -3.31 -12.60 -7.87
N ALA A 58 -4.31 -11.77 -8.19
CA ALA A 58 -4.11 -10.34 -8.42
C ALA A 58 -3.60 -9.60 -7.17
N MET A 59 -4.18 -9.90 -5.99
CA MET A 59 -3.75 -9.29 -4.74
C MET A 59 -2.34 -9.74 -4.34
N ILE A 60 -2.05 -11.03 -4.45
CA ILE A 60 -0.70 -11.57 -4.19
C ILE A 60 0.31 -10.93 -5.15
N LYS A 61 -0.02 -10.88 -6.44
CA LYS A 61 0.82 -10.24 -7.45
C LYS A 61 1.06 -8.77 -7.12
N SER A 62 0.03 -8.03 -6.74
CA SER A 62 0.15 -6.60 -6.42
C SER A 62 1.08 -6.34 -5.24
N VAL A 63 1.02 -7.15 -4.18
CA VAL A 63 1.97 -7.08 -3.06
C VAL A 63 3.39 -7.38 -3.53
N ASN A 64 3.58 -8.44 -4.30
CA ASN A 64 4.90 -8.83 -4.80
C ASN A 64 5.48 -7.77 -5.76
N ASP A 65 4.64 -7.18 -6.60
CA ASP A 65 5.04 -6.09 -7.50
C ASP A 65 5.42 -4.84 -6.70
N ALA A 66 4.66 -4.47 -5.67
CA ALA A 66 4.99 -3.33 -4.81
C ALA A 66 6.33 -3.55 -4.07
N LYS A 67 6.60 -4.76 -3.58
CA LYS A 67 7.92 -5.14 -3.04
C LYS A 67 9.02 -5.01 -4.09
N ALA A 68 8.77 -5.49 -5.30
CA ALA A 68 9.74 -5.39 -6.41
C ALA A 68 10.00 -3.93 -6.82
N TRP A 69 8.96 -3.08 -6.84
CA TRP A 69 9.10 -1.64 -7.07
C TRP A 69 9.94 -0.99 -5.96
N ALA A 70 9.66 -1.30 -4.70
CA ALA A 70 10.43 -0.80 -3.56
C ALA A 70 11.90 -1.22 -3.64
N LYS A 71 12.19 -2.49 -3.96
CA LYS A 71 13.55 -3.00 -4.15
C LYS A 71 14.30 -2.27 -5.27
N ARG A 72 13.63 -2.08 -6.42
CA ARG A 72 14.20 -1.32 -7.54
C ARG A 72 14.44 0.14 -7.17
N ALA A 73 13.50 0.76 -6.47
CA ALA A 73 13.62 2.14 -6.02
C ALA A 73 14.84 2.30 -5.10
N ALA A 74 14.98 1.47 -4.08
CA ALA A 74 16.13 1.48 -3.19
C ALA A 74 17.45 1.31 -3.94
N SER A 75 17.52 0.35 -4.87
CA SER A 75 18.71 0.09 -5.68
C SER A 75 19.08 1.28 -6.58
N LYS A 76 18.12 1.84 -7.31
CA LYS A 76 18.35 2.99 -8.21
C LYS A 76 18.73 4.25 -7.46
N ILE A 77 18.12 4.49 -6.31
CA ILE A 77 18.47 5.61 -5.43
C ILE A 77 19.88 5.42 -4.88
N THR A 78 20.26 4.20 -4.46
CA THR A 78 21.64 3.89 -4.03
C THR A 78 22.64 4.25 -5.14
N LEU A 79 22.40 3.75 -6.35
CA LEU A 79 23.30 4.02 -7.49
C LEU A 79 23.44 5.52 -7.77
N SER A 80 22.36 6.29 -7.63
CA SER A 80 22.36 7.73 -7.91
C SER A 80 23.11 8.57 -6.88
N THR A 81 23.45 8.00 -5.72
CA THR A 81 24.21 8.66 -4.66
C THR A 81 25.68 8.24 -4.60
N LEU A 82 26.08 7.22 -5.39
CA LEU A 82 27.46 6.78 -5.43
C LEU A 82 28.35 7.79 -6.16
N PRO A 83 29.56 8.08 -5.66
CA PRO A 83 30.53 8.93 -6.36
C PRO A 83 31.05 8.27 -7.65
N GLY A 84 31.55 9.07 -8.59
CA GLY A 84 32.14 8.58 -9.83
C GLY A 84 31.11 8.02 -10.80
N ILE A 85 31.20 6.74 -11.19
CA ILE A 85 30.32 6.10 -12.20
C ILE A 85 28.84 6.21 -11.79
N GLY A 86 28.54 6.16 -10.50
CA GLY A 86 27.17 6.32 -9.99
C GLY A 86 26.56 7.70 -10.32
N GLN A 87 27.39 8.73 -10.46
CA GLN A 87 26.91 10.05 -10.87
C GLN A 87 26.42 10.06 -12.32
N ILE A 88 26.99 9.23 -13.19
CA ILE A 88 26.57 9.13 -14.59
C ILE A 88 25.38 8.21 -14.74
N THR A 89 25.45 6.99 -14.22
CA THR A 89 24.42 5.97 -14.37
C THR A 89 23.17 6.24 -13.52
N GLY A 90 23.35 6.93 -12.41
CA GLY A 90 22.26 7.31 -11.49
C GLY A 90 21.63 8.67 -11.79
N LEU A 91 22.24 9.47 -12.70
CA LEU A 91 21.76 10.81 -13.02
C LEU A 91 20.29 10.85 -13.48
N PRO A 92 19.82 9.96 -14.36
CA PRO A 92 18.41 9.94 -14.74
C PRO A 92 17.47 9.77 -13.56
N THR A 93 17.80 8.88 -12.62
CA THR A 93 17.02 8.68 -11.37
C THR A 93 17.03 9.93 -10.52
N LYS A 94 18.21 10.54 -10.33
CA LYS A 94 18.34 11.77 -9.56
C LYS A 94 17.51 12.90 -10.15
N VAL A 95 17.61 13.14 -11.46
CA VAL A 95 16.84 14.19 -12.15
C VAL A 95 15.33 13.95 -12.07
N ALA A 96 14.91 12.68 -12.14
CA ALA A 96 13.48 12.34 -12.07
C ALA A 96 12.86 12.57 -10.70
N ILE A 97 13.61 12.30 -9.64
CA ILE A 97 13.09 12.34 -8.26
C ILE A 97 13.34 13.69 -7.60
N ALA A 98 14.41 14.41 -8.01
CA ALA A 98 14.79 15.67 -7.38
C ALA A 98 13.63 16.67 -7.20
N PRO A 99 12.73 16.89 -8.18
CA PRO A 99 11.60 17.80 -7.98
C PRO A 99 10.70 17.41 -6.79
N LEU A 100 10.58 16.13 -6.51
CA LEU A 100 9.74 15.59 -5.42
C LEU A 100 10.35 15.78 -4.02
N VAL A 101 11.64 16.12 -3.95
CA VAL A 101 12.40 16.24 -2.69
C VAL A 101 13.04 17.62 -2.52
N GLY A 102 12.50 18.62 -3.20
CA GLY A 102 12.94 20.01 -3.07
C GLY A 102 14.17 20.38 -3.89
N GLY A 103 14.47 19.65 -4.98
CA GLY A 103 15.54 19.98 -5.91
C GLY A 103 16.78 19.10 -5.79
N LEU A 104 17.73 19.33 -6.71
CA LEU A 104 18.96 18.55 -6.79
C LEU A 104 19.87 18.71 -5.57
N GLU A 105 19.84 19.87 -4.94
CA GLU A 105 20.60 20.22 -3.75
C GLU A 105 20.17 19.41 -2.53
N ASN A 106 18.87 19.13 -2.40
CA ASN A 106 18.30 18.37 -1.30
C ASN A 106 18.31 16.85 -1.52
N TYR A 107 18.54 16.43 -2.78
CA TYR A 107 18.39 15.03 -3.17
C TYR A 107 19.23 14.05 -2.32
N ASN A 108 20.52 14.33 -2.15
CA ASN A 108 21.41 13.40 -1.44
C ASN A 108 21.01 13.20 0.03
N THR A 109 20.50 14.23 0.68
CA THR A 109 20.02 14.17 2.06
C THR A 109 18.72 13.35 2.14
N ALA A 110 17.79 13.58 1.21
CA ALA A 110 16.53 12.84 1.17
C ALA A 110 16.70 11.38 0.72
N ALA A 111 17.63 11.13 -0.21
CA ALA A 111 17.84 9.83 -0.83
C ALA A 111 18.11 8.69 0.16
N LYS A 112 18.88 8.96 1.23
CA LYS A 112 19.17 7.95 2.25
C LYS A 112 17.89 7.50 2.96
N GLU A 113 17.11 8.44 3.44
CA GLU A 113 15.88 8.17 4.16
C GLU A 113 14.87 7.44 3.28
N ILE A 114 14.64 7.93 2.06
CA ILE A 114 13.72 7.32 1.09
C ILE A 114 14.15 5.89 0.76
N ARG A 115 15.44 5.68 0.50
CA ARG A 115 16.00 4.34 0.26
C ARG A 115 15.76 3.39 1.44
N ASP A 116 16.04 3.86 2.66
CA ASP A 116 15.94 3.02 3.86
C ASP A 116 14.49 2.61 4.12
N ARG A 117 13.52 3.47 3.83
CA ARG A 117 12.08 3.16 3.89
C ARG A 117 11.67 2.15 2.81
N PHE A 118 12.14 2.30 1.58
CA PHE A 118 11.89 1.31 0.52
C PHE A 118 12.51 -0.05 0.85
N ASN A 119 13.69 -0.10 1.47
CA ASN A 119 14.32 -1.35 1.89
C ASN A 119 13.43 -2.12 2.88
N LYS A 120 12.80 -1.46 3.84
CA LYS A 120 11.87 -2.13 4.76
C LYS A 120 10.75 -2.87 4.04
N ILE A 121 10.15 -2.26 3.00
CA ILE A 121 9.12 -2.92 2.19
C ILE A 121 9.71 -4.05 1.36
N ALA A 122 10.89 -3.85 0.76
CA ALA A 122 11.56 -4.86 -0.04
C ALA A 122 11.90 -6.13 0.75
N GLU A 123 12.16 -5.98 2.05
CA GLU A 123 12.51 -7.06 2.98
C GLU A 123 11.29 -7.76 3.60
N MET A 124 10.07 -7.27 3.34
CA MET A 124 8.83 -7.90 3.81
C MET A 124 8.77 -9.36 3.36
N GLU A 125 8.36 -10.25 4.26
CA GLU A 125 8.21 -11.68 3.94
C GLU A 125 6.99 -11.94 3.05
N GLY A 126 6.86 -13.17 2.59
CA GLY A 126 5.70 -13.63 1.85
C GLY A 126 4.48 -13.77 2.75
N PRO A 127 3.31 -14.12 2.15
CA PRO A 127 2.12 -14.33 2.96
C PRO A 127 2.34 -15.47 3.96
N VAL A 128 1.87 -15.26 5.18
CA VAL A 128 1.94 -16.30 6.22
C VAL A 128 1.07 -17.48 5.81
N GLY A 129 1.64 -18.69 5.89
CA GLY A 129 0.95 -19.92 5.51
C GLY A 129 1.08 -20.30 4.03
N SER A 130 1.86 -19.58 3.24
CA SER A 130 2.13 -19.93 1.85
C SER A 130 3.43 -20.71 1.72
N ASP A 131 3.42 -21.99 1.97
CA ASP A 131 4.49 -22.92 1.58
C ASP A 131 4.22 -23.51 0.20
N GLY A 132 3.76 -22.68 -0.72
CA GLY A 132 3.45 -23.08 -2.10
C GLY A 132 2.09 -23.75 -2.26
N ASP A 133 1.34 -23.88 -1.18
CA ASP A 133 0.02 -24.49 -1.22
C ASP A 133 -1.07 -23.42 -1.12
N THR A 134 -1.99 -23.60 -2.00
CA THR A 134 -3.19 -22.86 -2.26
C THR A 134 -3.83 -22.17 -1.04
N LEU A 135 -4.51 -21.12 -1.33
CA LEU A 135 -5.43 -20.30 -0.55
C LEU A 135 -6.28 -21.00 0.53
N GLY A 136 -6.35 -22.32 0.56
CA GLY A 136 -6.91 -23.08 1.69
C GLY A 136 -6.26 -22.74 3.03
N ARG A 137 -5.02 -22.25 3.01
CA ARG A 137 -4.30 -21.80 4.21
C ARG A 137 -4.62 -20.38 4.62
N PHE A 138 -5.04 -19.52 3.71
CA PHE A 138 -5.58 -18.20 4.08
C PHE A 138 -6.88 -18.31 4.90
N GLY A 139 -7.60 -19.43 4.77
CA GLY A 139 -8.75 -19.75 5.63
C GLY A 139 -8.38 -20.01 7.10
N GLN A 140 -7.09 -20.14 7.44
CA GLN A 140 -6.60 -20.22 8.83
C GLN A 140 -6.38 -18.83 9.47
N SER A 141 -7.03 -17.81 8.96
CA SER A 141 -6.99 -16.45 9.49
C SER A 141 -7.30 -16.33 11.01
N ARG A 142 -7.91 -17.34 11.62
CA ARG A 142 -8.06 -17.39 13.09
C ARG A 142 -6.71 -17.42 13.81
N ALA A 143 -5.76 -18.20 13.33
CA ALA A 143 -4.42 -18.23 13.90
C ALA A 143 -3.72 -16.88 13.75
N TRP A 144 -4.02 -16.15 12.68
CA TRP A 144 -3.40 -14.86 12.38
C TRP A 144 -3.86 -13.74 13.32
N ILE A 145 -5.16 -13.64 13.59
CA ILE A 145 -5.68 -12.69 14.59
C ILE A 145 -5.14 -13.01 15.98
N ASP A 146 -4.93 -14.30 16.26
CA ASP A 146 -4.33 -14.73 17.53
C ASP A 146 -2.79 -14.49 17.54
N LEU A 147 -2.11 -14.52 16.39
CA LEU A 147 -0.70 -14.17 16.24
C LEU A 147 -0.43 -12.67 16.38
N GLY A 148 -1.31 -11.81 15.90
CA GLY A 148 -1.25 -10.36 16.12
C GLY A 148 -1.30 -9.97 17.62
N ASN A 149 -1.65 -10.91 18.48
CA ASN A 149 -1.57 -10.77 19.93
C ASN A 149 -0.24 -11.24 20.53
N SER A 150 0.70 -11.77 19.74
CA SER A 150 2.03 -12.14 20.22
C SER A 150 3.02 -11.01 19.94
N ASP A 151 3.90 -10.73 20.90
CA ASP A 151 4.94 -9.68 20.78
C ASP A 151 5.88 -9.89 19.58
N LYS A 152 5.83 -11.06 18.94
CA LYS A 152 6.68 -11.42 17.79
C LYS A 152 6.09 -11.01 16.42
N HIS A 153 4.78 -10.77 16.35
CA HIS A 153 4.07 -10.57 15.06
C HIS A 153 3.23 -9.28 15.03
N PHE A 154 3.51 -8.35 15.93
CA PHE A 154 2.71 -7.13 16.06
C PHE A 154 2.77 -6.19 14.84
N ASN A 155 3.77 -6.36 13.97
CA ASN A 155 3.91 -5.58 12.75
C ASN A 155 3.25 -6.24 11.53
N ASP A 156 2.77 -7.47 11.69
CA ASP A 156 2.09 -8.17 10.61
C ASP A 156 0.73 -7.54 10.32
N PHE A 157 0.24 -7.65 9.09
CA PHE A 157 -0.99 -6.99 8.69
C PHE A 157 -1.89 -7.86 7.81
N ILE A 158 -3.16 -7.46 7.71
CA ILE A 158 -4.19 -8.16 6.95
C ILE A 158 -4.62 -7.28 5.77
N ILE A 159 -4.78 -7.87 4.59
CA ILE A 159 -5.34 -7.19 3.43
C ILE A 159 -6.78 -7.67 3.24
N THR A 160 -7.72 -6.73 3.15
CA THR A 160 -9.14 -7.01 2.86
C THR A 160 -9.56 -6.38 1.54
N CYS A 161 -10.36 -7.08 0.76
CA CYS A 161 -10.95 -6.58 -0.49
C CYS A 161 -12.40 -6.12 -0.33
N ARG A 162 -12.93 -6.33 0.86
CA ARG A 162 -14.22 -5.84 1.33
C ARG A 162 -14.20 -5.89 2.84
N PRO A 163 -14.29 -4.73 3.53
CA PRO A 163 -14.36 -4.73 4.99
C PRO A 163 -15.65 -5.40 5.47
N GLU A 164 -15.59 -6.09 6.60
CA GLU A 164 -16.74 -6.68 7.26
C GLU A 164 -17.03 -5.91 8.55
N ILE A 165 -17.94 -4.95 8.46
CA ILE A 165 -18.34 -4.11 9.59
C ILE A 165 -19.77 -4.45 9.96
N VAL A 166 -20.03 -4.71 11.23
CA VAL A 166 -21.36 -4.94 11.79
C VAL A 166 -21.61 -3.99 12.96
N THR A 167 -22.86 -3.66 13.19
CA THR A 167 -23.26 -2.87 14.37
C THR A 167 -23.60 -3.82 15.49
N VAL A 168 -22.97 -3.63 16.65
CA VAL A 168 -23.16 -4.46 17.84
C VAL A 168 -23.38 -3.60 19.09
N PRO A 169 -24.03 -4.11 20.13
CA PRO A 169 -24.17 -3.39 21.39
C PRO A 169 -22.83 -2.93 21.95
N ASP A 170 -22.79 -1.74 22.53
CA ASP A 170 -21.59 -1.21 23.17
C ASP A 170 -21.14 -2.12 24.32
N PRO A 171 -19.95 -2.73 24.28
CA PRO A 171 -19.44 -3.60 25.34
C PRO A 171 -19.25 -2.86 26.67
N ALA A 172 -19.18 -1.52 26.64
CA ALA A 172 -19.13 -0.68 27.83
C ALA A 172 -20.52 -0.35 28.41
N GLY A 173 -21.61 -0.89 27.83
CA GLY A 173 -22.97 -0.65 28.26
C GLY A 173 -23.53 0.72 27.90
N GLY A 174 -22.93 1.39 26.92
CA GLY A 174 -23.42 2.65 26.39
C GLY A 174 -24.78 2.52 25.69
N PRO A 175 -25.55 3.63 25.58
CA PRO A 175 -26.92 3.62 25.05
C PRO A 175 -26.98 3.40 23.51
N PHE A 176 -25.85 3.44 22.82
CA PHE A 176 -25.81 3.33 21.38
C PHE A 176 -24.92 2.16 20.95
N ASP A 177 -25.41 1.43 19.96
CA ASP A 177 -24.62 0.39 19.30
C ASP A 177 -23.36 0.99 18.66
N LYS A 178 -22.30 0.17 18.60
CA LYS A 178 -21.01 0.56 18.03
C LYS A 178 -20.65 -0.31 16.83
N PRO A 179 -19.99 0.26 15.85
CA PRO A 179 -19.43 -0.53 14.75
C PRO A 179 -18.33 -1.46 15.26
N TYR A 180 -18.36 -2.66 14.73
CA TYR A 180 -17.44 -3.73 15.06
C TYR A 180 -16.80 -4.27 13.77
N ASP A 181 -15.49 -4.21 13.71
CA ASP A 181 -14.71 -4.82 12.65
C ASP A 181 -14.60 -6.33 12.91
N VAL A 182 -15.32 -7.12 12.12
CA VAL A 182 -15.38 -8.58 12.27
C VAL A 182 -14.03 -9.22 11.97
N VAL A 183 -13.27 -8.65 11.02
CA VAL A 183 -11.96 -9.16 10.60
C VAL A 183 -10.94 -9.03 11.71
N ARG A 184 -10.85 -7.86 12.32
CA ARG A 184 -9.90 -7.58 13.39
C ARG A 184 -10.45 -7.82 14.79
N LYS A 185 -11.74 -8.18 14.91
CA LYS A 185 -12.46 -8.38 16.18
C LYS A 185 -12.34 -7.19 17.13
N TYR A 186 -12.62 -6.02 16.62
CA TYR A 186 -12.38 -4.76 17.30
C TYR A 186 -13.58 -3.80 17.20
N HIS A 187 -13.93 -3.14 18.32
CA HIS A 187 -14.92 -2.06 18.32
C HIS A 187 -14.29 -0.77 17.84
N MET A 188 -14.81 -0.23 16.74
CA MET A 188 -14.26 0.97 16.10
C MET A 188 -14.81 2.23 16.78
N PHE A 189 -13.93 3.22 16.95
CA PHE A 189 -14.34 4.53 17.47
C PHE A 189 -14.83 5.48 16.37
N GLN A 190 -14.33 5.30 15.16
CA GLN A 190 -14.69 6.11 13.98
C GLN A 190 -14.77 5.22 12.74
N PRO A 191 -15.96 4.71 12.42
CA PRO A 191 -16.14 3.78 11.31
C PRO A 191 -16.30 4.44 9.94
N HIS A 192 -16.52 5.75 9.91
CA HIS A 192 -17.09 6.50 8.79
C HIS A 192 -16.58 6.11 7.40
N THR A 193 -15.30 5.83 7.23
CA THR A 193 -14.78 5.58 5.88
C THR A 193 -14.98 4.14 5.43
N LEU A 194 -14.81 3.16 6.32
CA LEU A 194 -15.07 1.75 5.97
C LEU A 194 -16.56 1.46 5.83
N GLU A 195 -17.41 2.10 6.63
CA GLU A 195 -18.87 2.02 6.46
C GLU A 195 -19.29 2.58 5.13
N LYS A 196 -18.75 3.75 4.73
CA LYS A 196 -19.00 4.32 3.41
C LYS A 196 -18.65 3.38 2.25
N PHE A 197 -17.62 2.54 2.38
CA PHE A 197 -17.33 1.55 1.35
C PHE A 197 -18.48 0.59 1.13
N ILE A 198 -19.11 0.13 2.23
CA ILE A 198 -20.26 -0.78 2.17
C ILE A 198 -21.53 -0.06 1.73
N GLU A 199 -21.76 1.16 2.22
CA GLU A 199 -22.88 1.99 1.79
C GLU A 199 -22.83 2.26 0.28
N GLN A 200 -21.66 2.63 -0.24
CA GLN A 200 -21.46 2.90 -1.67
C GLN A 200 -21.57 1.62 -2.52
N GLU A 201 -21.09 0.48 -2.02
CA GLU A 201 -21.26 -0.81 -2.70
C GLU A 201 -22.75 -1.19 -2.85
N ASN A 202 -23.56 -0.89 -1.83
CA ASN A 202 -24.98 -1.23 -1.79
C ASN A 202 -25.88 -0.13 -2.35
N SER A 203 -25.35 1.03 -2.74
CA SER A 203 -26.12 2.16 -3.26
C SER A 203 -26.69 1.88 -4.66
N GLU A 204 -28.00 2.03 -4.81
CA GLU A 204 -28.67 1.95 -6.09
C GLU A 204 -28.24 3.08 -7.05
N GLU A 205 -27.97 4.28 -6.54
CA GLU A 205 -27.51 5.43 -7.30
C GLU A 205 -26.16 5.17 -7.95
N ILE A 206 -25.26 4.53 -7.24
CA ILE A 206 -23.92 4.15 -7.71
C ILE A 206 -24.02 2.93 -8.64
N GLY A 207 -24.97 2.01 -8.39
CA GLY A 207 -25.22 0.83 -9.23
C GLY A 207 -24.00 -0.07 -9.43
N GLY A 208 -23.08 -0.07 -8.46
CA GLY A 208 -21.84 -0.85 -8.52
C GLY A 208 -20.77 -0.28 -9.47
N ASP A 209 -20.90 0.97 -9.88
CA ASP A 209 -19.98 1.66 -10.77
C ASP A 209 -18.99 2.54 -9.98
N TRP A 210 -17.69 2.20 -10.05
CA TRP A 210 -16.64 2.98 -9.40
C TRP A 210 -16.58 4.44 -9.85
N GLU A 211 -16.88 4.71 -11.10
CA GLU A 211 -16.81 6.08 -11.64
C GLU A 211 -17.92 6.99 -11.12
N LYS A 212 -18.99 6.41 -10.61
CA LYS A 212 -20.09 7.13 -9.96
C LYS A 212 -19.86 7.37 -8.47
N VAL A 213 -18.84 6.76 -7.87
CA VAL A 213 -18.48 7.03 -6.47
C VAL A 213 -18.11 8.52 -6.33
N PRO A 214 -18.71 9.25 -5.37
CA PRO A 214 -18.41 10.67 -5.15
C PRO A 214 -16.92 10.95 -4.94
N THR A 215 -16.44 12.03 -5.51
CA THR A 215 -15.05 12.48 -5.29
C THR A 215 -14.93 13.30 -3.99
N PRO A 216 -13.82 13.17 -3.25
CA PRO A 216 -12.64 12.34 -3.52
C PRO A 216 -12.92 10.83 -3.36
N ARG A 217 -12.47 10.03 -4.30
CA ARG A 217 -12.62 8.57 -4.25
C ARG A 217 -11.50 7.96 -3.42
N THR A 218 -11.85 7.24 -2.37
CA THR A 218 -10.90 6.52 -1.54
C THR A 218 -10.80 5.08 -2.03
N MET A 219 -9.64 4.69 -2.55
CA MET A 219 -9.41 3.38 -3.15
C MET A 219 -9.12 2.31 -2.10
N ALA A 220 -8.40 2.70 -1.05
CA ALA A 220 -8.09 1.85 0.09
C ALA A 220 -7.93 2.69 1.35
N ILE A 221 -7.91 2.03 2.49
CA ILE A 221 -7.66 2.65 3.80
C ILE A 221 -6.83 1.69 4.63
N THR A 222 -5.72 2.18 5.14
CA THR A 222 -4.96 1.49 6.17
C THR A 222 -5.47 1.86 7.55
N GLN A 223 -5.89 0.83 8.29
CA GLN A 223 -6.22 0.96 9.71
C GLN A 223 -5.07 0.47 10.55
N ARG A 224 -4.55 1.36 11.39
CA ARG A 224 -3.43 1.08 12.29
C ARG A 224 -3.93 0.68 13.67
N ASP A 225 -3.08 -0.04 14.39
CA ASP A 225 -3.28 -0.22 15.80
C ASP A 225 -2.96 1.11 16.51
N THR A 226 -3.93 1.65 17.21
CA THR A 226 -3.64 2.72 18.16
C THR A 226 -3.01 2.05 19.39
N PRO A 227 -1.79 2.44 19.80
CA PRO A 227 -1.14 1.83 20.95
C PRO A 227 -2.10 1.70 22.11
N PRO A 228 -2.24 0.51 22.72
CA PRO A 228 -3.25 0.29 23.74
C PRO A 228 -2.95 1.17 24.95
N THR A 229 -3.82 2.11 25.21
CA THR A 229 -3.90 2.75 26.52
C THR A 229 -4.59 1.79 27.48
N GLY A 230 -3.97 1.42 28.57
CA GLY A 230 -4.61 0.64 29.62
C GLY A 230 -4.63 -0.87 29.45
N GLY A 231 -3.56 -1.48 28.92
CA GLY A 231 -3.39 -2.95 28.90
C GLY A 231 -4.23 -3.69 27.86
N ARG A 232 -4.76 -3.01 26.85
CA ARG A 232 -5.45 -3.64 25.71
C ARG A 232 -4.46 -4.45 24.87
N LYS A 233 -4.92 -5.57 24.34
CA LYS A 233 -4.17 -6.34 23.35
C LYS A 233 -3.99 -5.52 22.07
N ARG A 234 -2.83 -5.63 21.44
CA ARG A 234 -2.60 -5.06 20.10
C ARG A 234 -3.55 -5.70 19.09
N ILE A 235 -3.94 -4.90 18.11
CA ILE A 235 -4.83 -5.32 17.03
C ILE A 235 -4.01 -5.31 15.75
N ALA A 236 -4.10 -6.37 14.94
CA ALA A 236 -3.44 -6.44 13.66
C ALA A 236 -3.84 -5.23 12.79
N GLU A 237 -2.87 -4.61 12.16
CA GLU A 237 -3.12 -3.55 11.19
C GLU A 237 -3.78 -4.12 9.93
N SER A 238 -4.55 -3.34 9.22
CA SER A 238 -5.20 -3.80 8.00
C SER A 238 -5.18 -2.77 6.89
N ILE A 239 -5.04 -3.25 5.65
CA ILE A 239 -5.28 -2.48 4.43
C ILE A 239 -6.62 -2.94 3.88
N ASN A 240 -7.55 -2.01 3.76
CA ASN A 240 -8.93 -2.31 3.36
C ASN A 240 -9.21 -1.64 2.01
N PHE A 241 -9.31 -2.45 0.95
CA PHE A 241 -9.64 -1.95 -0.38
C PHE A 241 -11.15 -1.71 -0.53
N HIS A 242 -11.49 -0.67 -1.27
CA HIS A 242 -12.87 -0.38 -1.61
C HIS A 242 -13.42 -1.45 -2.58
N PRO A 243 -14.57 -2.11 -2.30
CA PRO A 243 -15.10 -3.18 -3.13
C PRO A 243 -15.33 -2.77 -4.59
N LEU A 244 -15.84 -1.55 -4.82
CA LEU A 244 -16.05 -1.03 -6.19
C LEU A 244 -14.73 -0.75 -6.91
N TRP A 245 -13.68 -0.36 -6.17
CA TRP A 245 -12.33 -0.24 -6.73
C TRP A 245 -11.80 -1.60 -7.18
N ILE A 246 -11.97 -2.64 -6.38
CA ILE A 246 -11.62 -4.02 -6.76
C ILE A 246 -12.40 -4.46 -8.00
N LYS A 247 -13.71 -4.17 -8.07
CA LYS A 247 -14.53 -4.46 -9.25
C LYS A 247 -14.01 -3.72 -10.49
N PHE A 248 -13.64 -2.45 -10.35
CA PHE A 248 -13.01 -1.68 -11.42
C PHE A 248 -11.67 -2.28 -11.85
N GLN A 249 -10.81 -2.70 -10.93
CA GLN A 249 -9.56 -3.39 -11.27
C GLN A 249 -9.81 -4.72 -11.99
N ARG A 250 -10.85 -5.46 -11.61
CA ARG A 250 -11.26 -6.70 -12.29
C ARG A 250 -11.67 -6.43 -13.74
N SER A 251 -12.47 -5.39 -14.02
CA SER A 251 -12.85 -5.03 -15.39
C SER A 251 -11.65 -4.69 -16.29
N ARG A 252 -10.50 -4.42 -15.69
CA ARG A 252 -9.20 -4.18 -16.33
C ARG A 252 -8.28 -5.40 -16.25
N ASN A 253 -8.81 -6.58 -15.90
CA ASN A 253 -8.08 -7.84 -15.71
C ASN A 253 -6.92 -7.74 -14.71
N PHE A 254 -7.02 -6.84 -13.73
CA PHE A 254 -5.96 -6.55 -12.75
C PHE A 254 -4.59 -6.29 -13.39
N GLY A 255 -4.58 -5.85 -14.65
CA GLY A 255 -3.40 -5.81 -15.51
C GLY A 255 -2.35 -4.76 -15.14
N GLY A 256 -2.58 -3.97 -14.11
CA GLY A 256 -1.75 -2.81 -13.81
C GLY A 256 -1.90 -1.77 -14.92
N TRP A 257 -0.77 -1.25 -15.41
CA TRP A 257 -0.77 -0.36 -16.57
C TRP A 257 -0.86 -1.15 -17.87
N ILE A 258 -1.89 -0.88 -18.65
CA ILE A 258 -2.09 -1.43 -19.99
C ILE A 258 -1.64 -0.42 -21.07
N GLU A 259 -1.54 -0.85 -22.32
CA GLU A 259 -1.05 0.00 -23.42
C GLU A 259 -1.90 1.26 -23.62
N ASP A 260 -3.22 1.16 -23.43
CA ASP A 260 -4.12 2.32 -23.52
C ASP A 260 -3.80 3.40 -22.48
N ASP A 261 -3.37 3.01 -21.28
CA ASP A 261 -2.96 3.96 -20.24
C ASP A 261 -1.71 4.73 -20.68
N PHE A 262 -0.74 4.05 -21.29
CA PHE A 262 0.44 4.71 -21.83
C PHE A 262 0.10 5.60 -23.00
N THR A 263 -0.76 5.15 -23.89
CA THR A 263 -1.25 5.94 -25.03
C THR A 263 -1.92 7.22 -24.54
N GLU A 264 -2.78 7.14 -23.51
CA GLU A 264 -3.44 8.31 -22.92
C GLU A 264 -2.44 9.33 -22.36
N VAL A 265 -1.43 8.87 -21.61
CA VAL A 265 -0.49 9.78 -20.91
C VAL A 265 0.65 10.28 -21.80
N THR A 266 0.87 9.67 -22.96
CA THR A 266 1.96 10.03 -23.87
C THR A 266 1.51 10.73 -25.16
N LYS A 267 0.20 10.90 -25.38
CA LYS A 267 -0.27 11.64 -26.55
C LYS A 267 0.19 13.12 -26.53
N PRO A 268 0.28 13.80 -27.69
CA PRO A 268 0.81 15.15 -27.79
C PRO A 268 0.21 16.17 -26.83
N ASP A 269 -1.07 16.10 -26.59
CA ASP A 269 -1.89 16.99 -25.78
C ASP A 269 -2.19 16.46 -24.36
N ALA A 270 -1.57 15.35 -23.97
CA ALA A 270 -1.84 14.70 -22.66
C ALA A 270 -1.75 15.67 -21.49
N LEU A 271 -0.72 16.53 -21.45
CA LEU A 271 -0.54 17.46 -20.36
C LEU A 271 -1.72 18.44 -20.22
N GLU A 272 -2.18 18.99 -21.34
CA GLU A 272 -3.29 19.95 -21.34
C GLU A 272 -4.63 19.27 -21.02
N ASP A 273 -4.83 18.04 -21.49
CA ASP A 273 -5.99 17.24 -21.16
C ASP A 273 -6.07 16.94 -19.64
N PHE A 274 -4.96 16.51 -19.05
CA PHE A 274 -4.92 16.23 -17.62
C PHE A 274 -5.11 17.48 -16.77
N LYS A 275 -4.51 18.61 -17.14
CA LYS A 275 -4.74 19.89 -16.49
C LYS A 275 -6.20 20.32 -16.59
N SER A 276 -6.82 20.19 -17.77
CA SER A 276 -8.23 20.52 -17.98
C SER A 276 -9.14 19.64 -17.11
N LYS A 277 -8.91 18.32 -17.09
CA LYS A 277 -9.63 17.38 -16.22
C LYS A 277 -9.47 17.75 -14.74
N GLY A 278 -8.27 18.17 -14.33
CA GLY A 278 -7.99 18.60 -12.96
C GLY A 278 -8.68 19.92 -12.61
N ALA A 279 -8.66 20.89 -13.52
CA ALA A 279 -9.31 22.19 -13.33
C ALA A 279 -10.85 22.06 -13.19
N ALA A 280 -11.44 21.05 -13.80
CA ALA A 280 -12.86 20.77 -13.69
C ALA A 280 -13.30 20.16 -12.34
N LYS A 281 -12.33 19.69 -11.51
CA LYS A 281 -12.63 19.15 -10.17
C LYS A 281 -13.02 20.25 -9.19
N LYS A 282 -13.65 19.85 -8.10
CA LYS A 282 -14.02 20.76 -7.00
C LYS A 282 -13.48 20.20 -5.68
N PRO A 283 -12.46 20.85 -5.05
CA PRO A 283 -11.70 21.99 -5.58
C PRO A 283 -10.83 21.62 -6.80
N PRO A 284 -10.42 22.58 -7.63
CA PRO A 284 -9.53 22.35 -8.75
C PRO A 284 -8.18 21.79 -8.31
N VAL A 285 -7.65 20.84 -9.09
CA VAL A 285 -6.38 20.14 -8.82
C VAL A 285 -5.47 20.23 -10.05
N ASP A 286 -4.18 20.52 -9.85
CA ASP A 286 -3.19 20.49 -10.94
C ASP A 286 -2.80 19.04 -11.23
N THR A 287 -3.59 18.39 -12.09
CA THR A 287 -3.45 16.98 -12.44
C THR A 287 -2.44 16.80 -13.57
N ARG A 288 -1.58 15.79 -13.48
CA ARG A 288 -0.54 15.46 -14.44
C ARG A 288 -0.75 14.07 -15.04
N PRO A 289 -0.15 13.75 -16.21
CA PRO A 289 -0.26 12.41 -16.79
C PRO A 289 0.16 11.28 -15.83
N MET A 290 1.15 11.51 -14.98
CA MET A 290 1.56 10.56 -13.94
C MET A 290 0.42 10.21 -12.98
N ASP A 291 -0.41 11.18 -12.60
CA ASP A 291 -1.54 10.97 -11.70
C ASP A 291 -2.59 10.04 -12.34
N GLY A 292 -2.73 10.12 -13.66
CA GLY A 292 -3.56 9.22 -14.44
C GLY A 292 -3.07 7.76 -14.38
N LEU A 293 -1.77 7.53 -14.42
CA LEU A 293 -1.19 6.19 -14.26
C LEU A 293 -1.34 5.68 -12.83
N LEU A 294 -1.04 6.52 -11.83
CA LEU A 294 -1.14 6.13 -10.42
C LEU A 294 -2.56 5.72 -10.04
N SER A 295 -3.56 6.49 -10.48
CA SER A 295 -4.98 6.24 -10.18
C SER A 295 -5.52 4.94 -10.76
N LYS A 296 -4.80 4.30 -11.67
CA LYS A 296 -5.20 3.05 -12.33
C LYS A 296 -4.38 1.84 -11.86
N SER A 297 -3.40 2.02 -10.98
CA SER A 297 -2.47 0.97 -10.57
C SER A 297 -2.79 0.42 -9.18
N LEU A 298 -3.21 -0.86 -9.12
CA LEU A 298 -3.37 -1.56 -7.86
C LEU A 298 -2.05 -1.66 -7.08
N THR A 299 -0.92 -1.84 -7.80
CA THR A 299 0.42 -1.90 -7.21
C THR A 299 0.85 -0.56 -6.61
N ALA A 300 0.58 0.58 -7.28
CA ALA A 300 0.89 1.90 -6.74
C ALA A 300 0.06 2.19 -5.48
N ASN A 301 -1.23 1.83 -5.49
CA ASN A 301 -2.09 1.91 -4.32
C ASN A 301 -1.58 1.05 -3.16
N MET A 302 -1.23 -0.21 -3.45
CA MET A 302 -0.66 -1.11 -2.45
C MET A 302 0.62 -0.52 -1.83
N LEU A 303 1.49 0.05 -2.65
CA LEU A 303 2.72 0.69 -2.18
C LEU A 303 2.44 1.92 -1.31
N HIS A 304 1.44 2.73 -1.67
CA HIS A 304 0.97 3.86 -0.88
C HIS A 304 0.49 3.39 0.51
N GLU A 305 -0.39 2.40 0.54
CA GLU A 305 -0.96 1.88 1.78
C GLU A 305 0.09 1.26 2.72
N PHE A 306 1.16 0.67 2.17
CA PHE A 306 2.24 0.16 3.01
C PHE A 306 2.88 1.25 3.86
N PHE A 307 3.03 2.47 3.36
CA PHE A 307 3.63 3.56 4.12
C PHE A 307 2.74 4.10 5.24
N HIS A 308 1.45 3.79 5.22
CA HIS A 308 0.57 4.04 6.35
C HIS A 308 0.78 3.06 7.51
N LEU A 309 1.23 1.82 7.24
CA LEU A 309 1.49 0.83 8.29
C LEU A 309 2.59 1.30 9.23
N SER A 310 2.43 1.04 10.53
CA SER A 310 3.33 1.54 11.59
C SER A 310 4.78 1.14 11.37
N TYR A 311 5.03 -0.08 10.89
CA TYR A 311 6.38 -0.57 10.65
C TYR A 311 7.10 0.14 9.50
N PHE A 312 6.38 0.46 8.41
CA PHE A 312 7.01 0.99 7.20
C PHE A 312 7.16 2.52 7.21
N GLY A 313 6.32 3.24 7.93
CA GLY A 313 6.43 4.69 7.98
C GLY A 313 5.52 5.37 8.99
N ASN A 314 4.37 4.76 9.31
CA ASN A 314 3.34 5.37 10.14
C ASN A 314 2.88 6.74 9.61
N MET A 315 2.94 6.91 8.28
CA MET A 315 2.66 8.18 7.63
C MET A 315 1.17 8.49 7.62
N LEU A 316 0.85 9.76 7.53
CA LEU A 316 -0.52 10.25 7.31
C LEU A 316 -0.59 10.96 5.97
N ASP A 317 -1.75 10.87 5.32
CA ASP A 317 -2.00 11.73 4.18
C ASP A 317 -2.00 13.20 4.63
N ALA A 318 -1.07 13.96 4.08
CA ALA A 318 -1.08 15.40 4.30
C ALA A 318 -2.27 16.05 3.56
N PRO A 319 -2.83 17.15 4.05
CA PRO A 319 -3.84 17.89 3.31
C PRO A 319 -3.32 18.28 1.92
N ASN A 320 -4.09 17.97 0.88
CA ASN A 320 -3.73 18.22 -0.53
C ASN A 320 -2.42 17.54 -0.96
N ALA A 321 -2.11 16.35 -0.44
CA ALA A 321 -0.86 15.65 -0.69
C ALA A 321 -0.86 14.77 -1.94
N TYR A 322 -2.03 14.51 -2.52
CA TYR A 322 -2.15 13.58 -3.65
C TYR A 322 -1.72 14.21 -4.97
N GLY A 323 -1.02 13.41 -5.76
CA GLY A 323 -0.61 13.73 -7.11
C GLY A 323 0.76 14.44 -7.22
N TRP A 324 1.31 14.35 -8.42
CA TRP A 324 2.66 14.83 -8.74
C TRP A 324 2.94 16.27 -8.27
N MET A 325 2.09 17.21 -8.68
CA MET A 325 2.35 18.64 -8.41
C MET A 325 2.22 19.01 -6.94
N ASN A 326 1.34 18.34 -6.21
CA ASN A 326 1.23 18.57 -4.79
C ASN A 326 2.47 18.05 -4.04
N ASN A 327 2.98 16.88 -4.44
CA ASN A 327 4.22 16.35 -3.89
C ASN A 327 5.43 17.24 -4.22
N VAL A 328 5.51 17.76 -5.45
CA VAL A 328 6.56 18.74 -5.83
C VAL A 328 6.48 20.00 -4.98
N LYS A 329 5.28 20.50 -4.69
CA LYS A 329 5.10 21.76 -3.90
C LYS A 329 5.38 21.55 -2.41
N ASN A 330 4.89 20.44 -1.86
CA ASN A 330 4.93 20.18 -0.42
C ASN A 330 6.31 19.66 0.03
N ASN A 331 7.00 18.90 -0.82
CA ASN A 331 8.27 18.23 -0.52
C ASN A 331 8.20 17.42 0.79
N ASP A 332 7.03 16.87 1.11
CA ASP A 332 6.76 16.20 2.38
C ASP A 332 7.18 14.75 2.31
N ARG A 333 8.24 14.40 3.02
CA ARG A 333 8.78 13.02 3.08
C ARG A 333 8.00 12.11 4.02
N GLU A 334 7.04 12.63 4.76
CA GLU A 334 6.09 11.85 5.57
C GLU A 334 4.78 11.57 4.80
N ASN A 335 4.73 11.90 3.50
CA ASN A 335 3.57 11.63 2.65
C ASN A 335 3.69 10.28 1.92
N PRO A 336 2.78 9.32 2.12
CA PRO A 336 2.76 8.02 1.43
C PRO A 336 2.73 8.14 -0.09
N ASP A 337 2.00 9.13 -0.62
CA ASP A 337 1.85 9.35 -2.06
C ASP A 337 3.20 9.67 -2.74
N LEU A 338 4.11 10.35 -2.05
CA LEU A 338 5.48 10.59 -2.52
C LEU A 338 6.18 9.27 -2.89
N TYR A 339 6.06 8.26 -2.06
CA TYR A 339 6.71 6.97 -2.26
C TYR A 339 6.04 6.16 -3.36
N ALA A 340 4.73 6.22 -3.46
CA ALA A 340 3.99 5.61 -4.58
C ALA A 340 4.43 6.22 -5.92
N ILE A 341 4.56 7.55 -5.99
CA ILE A 341 5.07 8.28 -7.16
C ILE A 341 6.50 7.88 -7.49
N ILE A 342 7.42 7.87 -6.51
CA ILE A 342 8.82 7.49 -6.73
C ILE A 342 8.92 6.06 -7.23
N GLY A 343 8.20 5.12 -6.61
CA GLY A 343 8.14 3.72 -7.04
C GLY A 343 7.67 3.59 -8.49
N ALA A 344 6.59 4.27 -8.84
CA ALA A 344 6.03 4.29 -10.18
C ALA A 344 6.98 4.90 -11.21
N VAL A 345 7.61 6.03 -10.90
CA VAL A 345 8.61 6.68 -11.77
C VAL A 345 9.75 5.74 -12.08
N ILE A 346 10.31 5.09 -11.06
CA ILE A 346 11.43 4.16 -11.24
C ILE A 346 11.00 2.93 -12.03
N GLU A 347 9.79 2.41 -11.80
CA GLU A 347 9.24 1.32 -12.60
C GLU A 347 9.10 1.70 -14.08
N LEU A 348 8.57 2.88 -14.35
CA LEU A 348 8.47 3.40 -15.72
C LEU A 348 9.85 3.58 -16.38
N MET A 349 10.87 4.00 -15.61
CA MET A 349 12.24 4.09 -16.12
C MET A 349 12.84 2.74 -16.50
N ASN A 350 12.36 1.67 -15.90
CA ASN A 350 12.77 0.31 -16.24
C ASN A 350 12.06 -0.22 -17.51
N ARG A 351 10.86 0.28 -17.80
CA ARG A 351 10.12 -0.09 -19.00
C ARG A 351 10.62 0.77 -20.17
N ASP A 352 11.47 0.20 -20.99
CA ASP A 352 12.14 0.91 -22.08
C ASP A 352 11.26 1.90 -22.85
N GLY A 353 11.68 3.15 -22.85
CA GLY A 353 11.21 4.19 -23.78
C GLY A 353 9.93 4.95 -23.42
N HIS A 354 9.07 4.51 -22.52
CA HIS A 354 7.83 5.21 -22.21
C HIS A 354 8.05 6.51 -21.41
N LEU A 355 9.07 6.56 -20.57
CA LEU A 355 9.37 7.75 -19.76
C LEU A 355 9.96 8.91 -20.53
N SER A 356 10.72 8.65 -21.58
CA SER A 356 11.29 9.74 -22.40
C SER A 356 10.19 10.61 -23.00
N ARG A 357 9.05 10.03 -23.34
CA ARG A 357 7.90 10.73 -23.91
C ARG A 357 6.99 11.39 -22.85
N ALA A 358 6.81 10.77 -21.68
CA ALA A 358 6.01 11.35 -20.60
C ALA A 358 6.72 12.51 -19.86
N ARG A 359 8.07 12.60 -19.98
CA ARG A 359 8.89 13.66 -19.37
C ARG A 359 9.10 14.88 -20.25
N ALA A 360 9.07 14.68 -21.56
CA ALA A 360 9.30 15.79 -22.51
C ALA A 360 8.15 16.81 -22.51
N ARG A 361 7.22 16.64 -21.61
CA ARG A 361 5.98 17.40 -21.50
C ARG A 361 5.62 17.64 -20.04
#